data_11227722195daa22a98882af622376ab
#
_entry.id   11227722195daa22a98882af622376ab
#
_cell.length_a   1.000
_cell.length_b   1.000
_cell.length_c   1.000
_cell.angle_alpha   90.00
_cell.angle_beta   90.00
_cell.angle_gamma   90.00
#
_symmetry.space_group_name_H-M   'P 1'
#
loop_
_entity.id
_entity.type
_entity.pdbx_description
1 polymer ?
#
loop_
_entity_poly.entity_id
_entity_poly.type
_entity_poly.pdbx_seq_one_letter_code
_entity_poly.pdbx_strand_id
1 'polypeptide(L)'
;MTKKTKQYFGTDGIRGAVGTAPITPDFMLKLGWAAGTVFAKKGGARNKILIGKDTRISGYMFEAALEAGVTAAGVDINLLGPMPTPAIAYLTRTLRAQAGIVISASHNSFQDNGIKFFSGDGSKLADEIEFDIEEQLAKTIST
;
A
#
# COMPACT_ATOMS: atom_id res chain seq x y z
N MET A 1 14.11 23.35 -13.85
CA MET A 1 13.06 22.37 -13.50
C MET A 1 13.64 21.31 -12.57
N THR A 2 13.14 21.28 -11.36
CA THR A 2 13.59 20.25 -10.40
C THR A 2 12.92 18.92 -10.76
N LYS A 3 13.73 17.90 -10.98
CA LYS A 3 13.25 16.56 -11.22
C LYS A 3 12.66 15.99 -9.93
N LYS A 4 11.41 15.56 -9.96
CA LYS A 4 10.79 14.91 -8.80
C LYS A 4 11.48 13.58 -8.53
N THR A 5 11.88 13.36 -7.29
CA THR A 5 12.46 12.10 -6.84
C THR A 5 11.55 11.48 -5.77
N LYS A 6 11.47 10.15 -5.78
CA LYS A 6 10.71 9.42 -4.77
C LYS A 6 11.58 9.23 -3.53
N GLN A 7 11.01 9.48 -2.36
CA GLN A 7 11.70 9.32 -1.08
C GLN A 7 11.59 7.88 -0.57
N TYR A 8 10.44 7.25 -0.74
CA TYR A 8 10.14 5.94 -0.15
C TYR A 8 9.98 4.84 -1.18
N PHE A 9 9.28 5.10 -2.28
CA PHE A 9 9.00 4.09 -3.29
C PHE A 9 10.25 3.77 -4.10
N GLY A 10 10.69 2.51 -4.03
CA GLY A 10 11.71 1.95 -4.90
C GLY A 10 11.08 1.12 -6.02
N THR A 11 11.91 0.42 -6.78
CA THR A 11 11.47 -0.44 -7.89
C THR A 11 10.50 -1.53 -7.43
N ASP A 12 10.74 -2.07 -6.23
CA ASP A 12 9.94 -3.17 -5.64
C ASP A 12 9.09 -2.69 -4.47
N GLY A 13 8.61 -1.45 -4.50
CA GLY A 13 7.83 -0.87 -3.43
C GLY A 13 8.69 -0.30 -2.31
N ILE A 14 8.16 -0.32 -1.09
CA ILE A 14 8.83 0.20 0.11
C ILE A 14 9.27 -0.99 0.95
N ARG A 15 10.57 -1.15 1.20
CA ARG A 15 11.12 -2.29 1.95
C ARG A 15 12.10 -1.84 3.01
N GLY A 16 12.28 -2.66 4.04
CA GLY A 16 13.26 -2.45 5.08
C GLY A 16 13.09 -3.38 6.26
N ALA A 17 13.89 -3.15 7.29
CA ALA A 17 13.84 -3.93 8.53
C ALA A 17 12.64 -3.49 9.36
N VAL A 18 11.90 -4.47 9.87
CA VAL A 18 10.74 -4.22 10.74
C VAL A 18 11.19 -3.50 12.00
N GLY A 19 10.50 -2.41 12.31
CA GLY A 19 10.82 -1.57 13.47
C GLY A 19 11.75 -0.41 13.17
N THR A 20 12.31 -0.36 11.95
CA THR A 20 13.16 0.75 11.49
C THR A 20 12.41 1.49 10.38
N ALA A 21 12.28 2.81 10.51
CA ALA A 21 11.56 3.60 9.53
C ALA A 21 12.09 3.34 8.11
N PRO A 22 11.23 3.21 7.08
CA PRO A 22 9.78 3.43 7.12
C PRO A 22 8.93 2.19 7.46
N ILE A 23 9.53 1.09 7.85
CA ILE A 23 8.80 -0.16 8.12
C ILE A 23 8.36 -0.19 9.59
N THR A 24 7.47 0.72 9.95
CA THR A 24 6.92 0.90 11.29
C THR A 24 5.40 1.03 11.23
N PRO A 25 4.68 0.66 12.33
CA PRO A 25 3.22 0.75 12.33
C PRO A 25 2.68 2.15 12.11
N ASP A 26 3.31 3.16 12.68
CA ASP A 26 2.90 4.56 12.51
C ASP A 26 3.06 5.02 11.06
N PHE A 27 4.16 4.65 10.41
CA PHE A 27 4.35 4.95 8.99
C PHE A 27 3.31 4.22 8.14
N MET A 28 3.00 2.96 8.45
CA MET A 28 2.01 2.18 7.71
C MET A 28 0.60 2.76 7.85
N LEU A 29 0.25 3.25 9.04
CA LEU A 29 -1.01 3.96 9.24
C LEU A 29 -1.08 5.18 8.32
N LYS A 30 -0.03 5.97 8.29
CA LYS A 30 0.04 7.17 7.47
C LYS A 30 0.05 6.84 5.97
N LEU A 31 0.77 5.79 5.58
CA LEU A 31 0.82 5.32 4.19
C LEU A 31 -0.58 4.88 3.72
N GLY A 32 -1.30 4.14 4.54
CA GLY A 32 -2.67 3.73 4.24
C GLY A 32 -3.59 4.93 4.05
N TRP A 33 -3.50 5.91 4.93
CA TRP A 33 -4.27 7.15 4.80
C TRP A 33 -3.88 7.93 3.55
N ALA A 34 -2.59 8.06 3.28
CA ALA A 34 -2.11 8.79 2.10
C ALA A 34 -2.59 8.14 0.80
N ALA A 35 -2.42 6.82 0.70
CA ALA A 35 -2.88 6.06 -0.46
C ALA A 35 -4.39 6.14 -0.61
N GLY A 36 -5.13 5.93 0.47
CA GLY A 36 -6.58 6.04 0.47
C GLY A 36 -7.07 7.41 0.03
N THR A 37 -6.41 8.47 0.50
CA THR A 37 -6.74 9.85 0.11
C THR A 37 -6.54 10.07 -1.39
N VAL A 38 -5.41 9.59 -1.93
CA VAL A 38 -5.12 9.72 -3.36
C VAL A 38 -6.16 8.97 -4.18
N PHE A 39 -6.47 7.74 -3.81
CA PHE A 39 -7.45 6.94 -4.56
C PHE A 39 -8.88 7.45 -4.41
N ALA A 40 -9.24 8.00 -3.24
CA ALA A 40 -10.56 8.61 -3.04
C ALA A 40 -10.76 9.81 -3.97
N LYS A 41 -9.73 10.62 -4.19
CA LYS A 41 -9.80 11.79 -5.08
C LYS A 41 -10.01 11.41 -6.54
N LYS A 42 -9.56 10.21 -6.94
CA LYS A 42 -9.74 9.74 -8.33
C LYS A 42 -11.18 9.38 -8.62
N GLY A 43 -11.96 9.12 -7.58
CA GLY A 43 -13.39 8.84 -7.71
C GLY A 43 -13.71 7.58 -8.48
N GLY A 44 -14.98 7.48 -8.88
CA GLY A 44 -15.45 6.34 -9.64
C GLY A 44 -16.31 5.38 -8.82
N ALA A 45 -16.93 4.42 -9.48
CA ALA A 45 -17.81 3.45 -8.86
C ALA A 45 -17.07 2.39 -8.03
N ARG A 46 -15.75 2.37 -8.14
CA ARG A 46 -14.89 1.37 -7.48
C ARG A 46 -14.08 2.06 -6.41
N ASN A 47 -14.56 2.00 -5.19
CA ASN A 47 -13.92 2.69 -4.07
C ASN A 47 -13.47 1.68 -3.01
N LYS A 48 -12.75 0.64 -3.45
CA LYS A 48 -12.19 -0.35 -2.54
C LYS A 48 -10.75 -0.70 -2.91
N ILE A 49 -9.97 -1.02 -1.88
CA ILE A 49 -8.59 -1.46 -2.00
C ILE A 49 -8.51 -2.86 -1.41
N LEU A 50 -7.79 -3.76 -2.09
CA LEU A 50 -7.51 -5.09 -1.57
C LEU A 50 -6.16 -5.07 -0.85
N ILE A 51 -6.07 -5.78 0.26
CA ILE A 51 -4.80 -5.98 0.97
C ILE A 51 -4.54 -7.46 1.14
N GLY A 52 -3.41 -7.91 0.64
CA GLY A 52 -2.92 -9.26 0.88
C GLY A 52 -1.54 -9.23 1.49
N LYS A 53 -1.08 -10.37 1.99
CA LYS A 53 0.21 -10.46 2.66
C LYS A 53 0.82 -11.85 2.47
N ASP A 54 2.14 -11.94 2.70
CA ASP A 54 2.78 -13.25 2.83
C ASP A 54 2.58 -13.76 4.28
N THR A 55 3.28 -14.80 4.66
CA THR A 55 3.07 -15.46 5.96
C THR A 55 3.87 -14.85 7.11
N ARG A 56 4.58 -13.74 6.91
CA ARG A 56 5.36 -13.09 7.98
C ARG A 56 4.44 -12.60 9.09
N ILE A 57 4.87 -12.80 10.34
CA ILE A 57 4.09 -12.38 11.52
C ILE A 57 3.86 -10.87 11.51
N SER A 58 4.87 -10.08 11.16
CA SER A 58 4.76 -8.62 11.09
C SER A 58 3.71 -8.15 10.08
N GLY A 59 3.34 -9.00 9.13
CA GLY A 59 2.31 -8.67 8.15
C GLY A 59 0.96 -8.38 8.78
N TYR A 60 0.60 -9.07 9.86
CA TYR A 60 -0.67 -8.83 10.55
C TYR A 60 -0.74 -7.44 11.16
N MET A 61 0.36 -7.00 11.77
CA MET A 61 0.46 -5.66 12.36
C MET A 61 0.35 -4.58 11.28
N PHE A 62 1.09 -4.73 10.20
CA PHE A 62 1.08 -3.75 9.10
C PHE A 62 -0.25 -3.74 8.35
N GLU A 63 -0.87 -4.90 8.19
CA GLU A 63 -2.21 -4.99 7.59
C GLU A 63 -3.22 -4.17 8.41
N ALA A 64 -3.20 -4.32 9.72
CA ALA A 64 -4.10 -3.58 10.60
C ALA A 64 -3.86 -2.06 10.52
N ALA A 65 -2.60 -1.64 10.47
CA ALA A 65 -2.24 -0.23 10.36
C ALA A 65 -2.67 0.36 9.01
N LEU A 66 -2.43 -0.35 7.93
CA LEU A 66 -2.85 0.08 6.59
C LEU A 66 -4.37 0.15 6.48
N GLU A 67 -5.07 -0.85 7.02
CA GLU A 67 -6.54 -0.87 7.04
C GLU A 67 -7.08 0.36 7.76
N ALA A 68 -6.54 0.67 8.93
CA ALA A 68 -6.97 1.84 9.70
C ALA A 68 -6.78 3.12 8.90
N GLY A 69 -5.62 3.27 8.24
CA GLY A 69 -5.32 4.46 7.44
C GLY A 69 -6.23 4.61 6.24
N VAL A 70 -6.42 3.54 5.48
CA VAL A 70 -7.29 3.55 4.29
C VAL A 70 -8.73 3.85 4.69
N THR A 71 -9.20 3.25 5.78
CA THR A 71 -10.54 3.48 6.30
C THR A 71 -10.72 4.94 6.74
N ALA A 72 -9.70 5.52 7.38
CA ALA A 72 -9.74 6.92 7.79
C ALA A 72 -9.87 7.87 6.59
N ALA A 73 -9.36 7.46 5.43
CA ALA A 73 -9.48 8.21 4.19
C ALA A 73 -10.84 8.02 3.50
N GLY A 74 -11.71 7.16 4.02
CA GLY A 74 -13.05 6.93 3.49
C GLY A 74 -13.12 5.90 2.36
N VAL A 75 -12.14 5.03 2.25
CA VAL A 75 -12.09 3.99 1.22
C VAL A 75 -12.33 2.62 1.85
N ASP A 76 -13.15 1.80 1.20
CA ASP A 76 -13.43 0.44 1.64
C ASP A 76 -12.23 -0.47 1.41
N ILE A 77 -12.12 -1.48 2.28
CA ILE A 77 -11.01 -2.42 2.23
C ILE A 77 -11.53 -3.86 2.24
N ASN A 78 -10.87 -4.71 1.45
CA ASN A 78 -11.05 -6.16 1.54
C ASN A 78 -9.71 -6.79 1.91
N LEU A 79 -9.69 -7.52 3.01
CA LEU A 79 -8.52 -8.27 3.46
C LEU A 79 -8.55 -9.66 2.82
N LEU A 80 -7.49 -9.98 2.08
CA LEU A 80 -7.42 -11.25 1.34
C LEU A 80 -6.74 -12.38 2.15
N GLY A 81 -6.06 -12.01 3.23
CA GLY A 81 -5.28 -12.97 3.99
C GLY A 81 -3.95 -13.33 3.31
N PRO A 82 -3.25 -14.34 3.82
CA PRO A 82 -1.99 -14.77 3.22
C PRO A 82 -2.22 -15.41 1.85
N MET A 83 -1.50 -14.90 0.83
CA MET A 83 -1.51 -15.47 -0.50
C MET A 83 -0.32 -14.96 -1.31
N PRO A 84 0.06 -15.65 -2.40
CA PRO A 84 1.18 -15.21 -3.24
C PRO A 84 0.90 -13.87 -3.91
N THR A 85 1.96 -13.07 -4.10
CA THR A 85 1.87 -11.77 -4.74
C THR A 85 1.13 -11.79 -6.09
N PRO A 86 1.39 -12.75 -7.01
CA PRO A 86 0.65 -12.80 -8.27
C PRO A 86 -0.86 -13.00 -8.10
N ALA A 87 -1.27 -13.72 -7.05
CA ALA A 87 -2.69 -13.93 -6.77
C ALA A 87 -3.35 -12.62 -6.34
N ILE A 88 -2.65 -11.78 -5.57
CA ILE A 88 -3.17 -10.49 -5.14
C ILE A 88 -3.35 -9.57 -6.34
N ALA A 89 -2.38 -9.51 -7.25
CA ALA A 89 -2.48 -8.73 -8.47
C ALA A 89 -3.66 -9.19 -9.33
N TYR A 90 -3.82 -10.51 -9.47
CA TYR A 90 -4.93 -11.10 -10.22
C TYR A 90 -6.28 -10.73 -9.62
N LEU A 91 -6.44 -10.85 -8.30
CA LEU A 91 -7.69 -10.54 -7.62
C LEU A 91 -8.01 -9.06 -7.66
N THR A 92 -7.00 -8.19 -7.62
CA THR A 92 -7.19 -6.75 -7.75
C THR A 92 -7.92 -6.43 -9.05
N ARG A 93 -7.49 -7.04 -10.14
CA ARG A 93 -8.13 -6.88 -11.45
C ARG A 93 -9.50 -7.56 -11.48
N THR A 94 -9.57 -8.83 -11.08
CA THR A 94 -10.77 -9.65 -11.20
C THR A 94 -11.92 -9.14 -10.34
N LEU A 95 -11.62 -8.69 -9.12
CA LEU A 95 -12.62 -8.13 -8.20
C LEU A 95 -12.88 -6.65 -8.44
N ARG A 96 -12.26 -6.09 -9.46
CA ARG A 96 -12.43 -4.69 -9.87
C ARG A 96 -12.16 -3.70 -8.74
N ALA A 97 -11.10 -3.95 -7.99
CA ALA A 97 -10.65 -3.02 -6.98
C ALA A 97 -9.95 -1.83 -7.63
N GLN A 98 -9.91 -0.71 -6.92
CA GLN A 98 -9.21 0.47 -7.39
C GLN A 98 -7.70 0.28 -7.33
N ALA A 99 -7.22 -0.46 -6.32
CA ALA A 99 -5.82 -0.77 -6.13
C ALA A 99 -5.67 -2.03 -5.28
N GLY A 100 -4.49 -2.62 -5.32
CA GLY A 100 -4.11 -3.72 -4.46
C GLY A 100 -2.84 -3.38 -3.69
N ILE A 101 -2.77 -3.81 -2.43
CA ILE A 101 -1.60 -3.64 -1.58
C ILE A 101 -1.11 -5.02 -1.17
N VAL A 102 0.19 -5.24 -1.29
CA VAL A 102 0.84 -6.48 -0.87
C VAL A 102 1.83 -6.17 0.23
N ILE A 103 1.71 -6.87 1.36
CA ILE A 103 2.65 -6.78 2.46
C ILE A 103 3.60 -7.97 2.34
N SER A 104 4.79 -7.73 1.81
CA SER A 104 5.78 -8.78 1.57
C SER A 104 7.14 -8.16 1.26
N ALA A 105 8.19 -8.82 1.69
CA ALA A 105 9.55 -8.50 1.29
C ALA A 105 10.15 -9.59 0.40
N SER A 106 9.29 -10.38 -0.24
CA SER A 106 9.69 -11.42 -1.19
C SER A 106 10.69 -12.42 -0.59
N HIS A 107 11.93 -12.43 -1.06
CA HIS A 107 12.96 -13.38 -0.60
C HIS A 107 13.82 -12.83 0.54
N ASN A 108 13.55 -11.62 1.04
CA ASN A 108 14.27 -11.08 2.19
C ASN A 108 14.00 -11.90 3.44
N SER A 109 14.87 -11.79 4.44
CA SER A 109 14.72 -12.52 5.69
C SER A 109 13.42 -12.15 6.41
N PHE A 110 12.99 -12.98 7.37
CA PHE A 110 11.75 -12.75 8.12
C PHE A 110 11.78 -11.45 8.95
N GLN A 111 12.98 -10.89 9.19
CA GLN A 111 13.16 -9.64 9.92
C GLN A 111 12.78 -8.42 9.09
N ASP A 112 12.67 -8.59 7.79
CA ASP A 112 12.29 -7.53 6.87
C ASP A 112 10.81 -7.65 6.50
N ASN A 113 10.25 -6.55 6.03
CA ASN A 113 8.94 -6.56 5.37
C ASN A 113 8.90 -5.43 4.36
N GLY A 114 7.81 -5.31 3.64
CA GLY A 114 7.67 -4.28 2.64
C GLY A 114 6.24 -4.15 2.16
N ILE A 115 6.01 -3.09 1.42
CA ILE A 115 4.69 -2.77 0.87
C ILE A 115 4.84 -2.55 -0.62
N LYS A 116 4.02 -3.22 -1.41
CA LYS A 116 3.98 -3.03 -2.87
C LYS A 116 2.54 -2.74 -3.28
N PHE A 117 2.38 -1.82 -4.23
CA PHE A 117 1.08 -1.42 -4.72
C PHE A 117 0.87 -1.93 -6.15
N PHE A 118 -0.36 -2.33 -6.43
CA PHE A 118 -0.82 -2.61 -7.79
C PHE A 118 -1.96 -1.67 -8.16
N SER A 119 -2.00 -1.27 -9.42
CA SER A 119 -3.14 -0.51 -9.96
C SER A 119 -4.33 -1.44 -10.19
N GLY A 120 -5.47 -0.87 -10.54
CA GLY A 120 -6.71 -1.63 -10.71
C GLY A 120 -6.67 -2.69 -11.80
N ASP A 121 -5.74 -2.60 -12.74
CA ASP A 121 -5.56 -3.61 -13.78
C ASP A 121 -4.57 -4.72 -13.38
N GLY A 122 -4.04 -4.66 -12.16
CA GLY A 122 -3.10 -5.64 -11.66
C GLY A 122 -1.65 -5.37 -12.00
N SER A 123 -1.35 -4.28 -12.71
CA SER A 123 0.02 -3.91 -13.04
C SER A 123 0.64 -3.03 -11.96
N LYS A 124 1.93 -2.77 -12.09
CA LYS A 124 2.65 -1.88 -11.17
C LYS A 124 1.98 -0.49 -11.15
N LEU A 125 1.91 0.11 -9.98
CA LEU A 125 1.36 1.45 -9.82
C LEU A 125 2.17 2.46 -10.65
N ALA A 126 1.48 3.38 -11.33
CA ALA A 126 2.13 4.41 -12.14
C ALA A 126 2.96 5.34 -11.27
N ASP A 127 4.07 5.83 -11.81
CA ASP A 127 4.97 6.74 -11.09
C ASP A 127 4.24 7.98 -10.58
N GLU A 128 3.33 8.53 -11.36
CA GLU A 128 2.56 9.72 -10.97
C GLU A 128 1.75 9.47 -9.71
N ILE A 129 1.17 8.30 -9.58
CA ILE A 129 0.38 7.93 -8.40
C ILE A 129 1.31 7.77 -7.20
N GLU A 130 2.48 7.17 -7.39
CA GLU A 130 3.47 7.04 -6.31
C GLU A 130 3.93 8.42 -5.83
N PHE A 131 4.17 9.36 -6.73
CA PHE A 131 4.51 10.74 -6.36
C PHE A 131 3.36 11.41 -5.58
N ASP A 132 2.12 11.20 -5.99
CA ASP A 132 0.95 11.76 -5.30
C ASP A 132 0.84 11.22 -3.88
N ILE A 133 1.09 9.92 -3.70
CA ILE A 133 1.08 9.30 -2.37
C ILE A 133 2.19 9.88 -1.50
N GLU A 134 3.41 10.05 -2.02
CA GLU A 134 4.51 10.62 -1.26
C GLU A 134 4.25 12.07 -0.89
N GLU A 135 3.63 12.84 -1.77
CA GLU A 135 3.23 14.21 -1.47
C GLU A 135 2.21 14.25 -0.33
N GLN A 136 1.25 13.32 -0.35
CA GLN A 136 0.24 13.23 0.70
C GLN A 136 0.85 12.80 2.04
N LEU A 137 1.89 11.94 2.02
CA LEU A 137 2.61 11.51 3.22
C LEU A 137 3.24 12.68 3.98
N ALA A 138 3.54 13.78 3.32
CA ALA A 138 4.10 14.96 3.97
C ALA A 138 3.05 15.76 4.75
N LYS A 139 1.76 15.44 4.61
CA LYS A 139 0.67 16.15 5.25
C LYS A 139 0.23 15.46 6.54
N THR A 140 -0.46 16.21 7.40
CA THR A 140 -1.06 15.67 8.63
C THR A 140 -2.31 14.85 8.31
N ILE A 141 -2.49 13.72 8.98
CA ILE A 141 -3.69 12.90 8.81
C ILE A 141 -4.94 13.70 9.20
N SER A 142 -5.94 13.66 8.32
CA SER A 142 -7.27 14.21 8.58
C SER A 142 -8.32 13.18 8.19
N THR A 143 -9.40 13.17 8.90
CA THR A 143 -10.52 12.25 8.65
C THR A 143 -11.75 13.00 8.19
#